data_e219b3d29518ba9c0240603591e5b67c
#
_entry.id   e219b3d29518ba9c0240603591e5b67c
#
_cell.length_a   1.000
_cell.length_b   1.000
_cell.length_c   1.000
_cell.angle_alpha   90.00
_cell.angle_beta   90.00
_cell.angle_gamma   90.00
#
_symmetry.space_group_name_H-M   'P 1'
#
loop_
_entity.id
_entity.type
_entity.pdbx_description
1 polymer ?
#
loop_
_entity_poly.entity_id
_entity_poly.type
_entity_poly.pdbx_seq_one_letter_code
_entity_poly.pdbx_strand_id
1 'polypeptide(L)'
;MDNTSSLYQVELKLTSDNDQQLSALTSRIRQEAMGPTQWARLGNLLLRIGQFDKAEELYQVLLEQAAYDSDKAHYFHQLGYIKSHQGNYEKAIWYYEKALEIKQEALPPSHPLLATSYYNLASVYDNLGEYPRALSLYEKALEIQQISLPPNHLHLAQSYNNIGLVHYNLGEYSTALSFFEISLEIFEKILLPNHPLLATSYSGIGGIYHTMKEYSKALQFYEKAHEILKKTLPPNHPSLAVSYNNIGGLYNNIKEYSKALSFHEIALEIQQTALRSNHPDLATSHNNIGQV
;
A
#
# COMPACT_ATOMS: atom_id res chain seq x y z
N MET A 1 -3.68 -34.91 27.63
CA MET A 1 -3.21 -33.86 28.54
C MET A 1 -2.35 -32.88 27.75
N ASP A 2 -2.88 -31.77 27.65
CA ASP A 2 -2.56 -30.57 26.87
C ASP A 2 -1.10 -30.23 26.61
N ASN A 3 -0.67 -30.44 25.38
CA ASN A 3 0.61 -29.92 24.87
C ASN A 3 0.42 -28.62 24.02
N THR A 4 -0.77 -28.03 24.08
CA THR A 4 -1.11 -26.79 23.33
C THR A 4 -0.78 -25.51 24.09
N SER A 5 -0.51 -25.57 25.40
CA SER A 5 -0.30 -24.36 26.21
C SER A 5 1.14 -23.79 26.16
N SER A 6 2.14 -24.58 25.78
CA SER A 6 3.53 -24.11 25.77
C SER A 6 3.88 -23.24 24.51
N LEU A 7 3.10 -23.31 23.47
CA LEU A 7 3.28 -22.51 22.24
C LEU A 7 2.76 -21.07 22.37
N TYR A 8 1.84 -20.82 23.30
CA TYR A 8 1.29 -19.48 23.56
C TYR A 8 2.12 -18.63 24.53
N GLN A 9 3.12 -19.22 25.18
CA GLN A 9 4.00 -18.53 26.13
C GLN A 9 5.38 -18.15 25.59
N VAL A 10 5.62 -18.28 24.27
CA VAL A 10 6.75 -17.60 23.64
C VAL A 10 6.38 -16.12 23.52
N GLU A 11 6.61 -15.38 24.61
CA GLU A 11 6.75 -13.93 24.56
C GLU A 11 7.87 -13.62 23.55
N LEU A 12 7.48 -13.31 22.31
CA LEU A 12 8.38 -12.88 21.27
C LEU A 12 8.94 -11.49 21.65
N LYS A 13 9.90 -11.46 22.59
CA LYS A 13 10.85 -10.37 22.71
C LYS A 13 11.78 -10.41 21.51
N LEU A 14 11.26 -9.99 20.35
CA LEU A 14 11.98 -9.90 19.11
C LEU A 14 12.86 -8.64 19.13
N THR A 15 14.02 -8.72 19.73
CA THR A 15 15.01 -7.64 19.75
C THR A 15 16.32 -8.13 19.18
N SER A 16 16.74 -7.49 18.06
CA SER A 16 18.04 -7.53 17.38
C SER A 16 18.35 -8.70 16.43
N ASP A 17 19.19 -8.37 15.43
CA ASP A 17 19.54 -9.16 14.24
C ASP A 17 20.34 -10.48 14.50
N ASN A 18 20.56 -10.84 15.75
CA ASN A 18 21.29 -12.06 16.17
C ASN A 18 20.44 -12.95 17.06
N ASP A 19 19.18 -13.15 16.67
CA ASP A 19 18.23 -13.87 17.51
C ASP A 19 18.45 -15.39 17.43
N GLN A 20 19.21 -15.92 18.41
CA GLN A 20 19.40 -17.36 18.60
C GLN A 20 18.06 -18.10 18.71
N GLN A 21 16.99 -17.42 19.16
CA GLN A 21 15.65 -18.00 19.29
C GLN A 21 15.02 -18.25 17.93
N LEU A 22 15.21 -17.36 16.94
CA LEU A 22 14.70 -17.57 15.58
C LEU A 22 15.48 -18.67 14.85
N SER A 23 16.81 -18.72 15.01
CA SER A 23 17.63 -19.83 14.48
C SER A 23 17.23 -21.17 15.10
N ALA A 24 16.98 -21.21 16.41
CA ALA A 24 16.47 -22.39 17.09
C ALA A 24 15.05 -22.76 16.62
N LEU A 25 14.17 -21.75 16.41
CA LEU A 25 12.82 -21.94 15.89
C LEU A 25 12.86 -22.48 14.45
N THR A 26 13.71 -21.95 13.59
CA THR A 26 13.89 -22.40 12.21
C THR A 26 14.42 -23.84 12.17
N SER A 27 15.37 -24.16 13.07
CA SER A 27 15.88 -25.53 13.23
C SER A 27 14.81 -26.49 13.75
N ARG A 28 13.97 -26.03 14.65
CA ARG A 28 12.84 -26.81 15.20
C ARG A 28 11.75 -27.05 14.16
N ILE A 29 11.42 -26.05 13.31
CA ILE A 29 10.51 -26.23 12.18
C ILE A 29 11.01 -27.31 11.22
N ARG A 30 12.32 -27.37 10.97
CA ARG A 30 12.93 -28.41 10.13
C ARG A 30 12.81 -29.81 10.75
N GLN A 31 12.72 -29.91 12.05
CA GLN A 31 12.70 -31.21 12.76
C GLN A 31 11.29 -31.67 13.11
N GLU A 32 10.36 -30.77 13.37
CA GLU A 32 8.98 -31.11 13.78
C GLU A 32 8.07 -31.13 12.58
N ALA A 33 7.45 -32.26 12.25
CA ALA A 33 6.39 -32.41 11.26
C ALA A 33 5.09 -31.73 11.72
N MET A 34 5.13 -30.45 12.03
CA MET A 34 3.94 -29.65 12.32
C MET A 34 3.27 -29.21 11.03
N GLY A 35 1.95 -29.29 10.96
CA GLY A 35 1.18 -28.93 9.76
C GLY A 35 1.44 -27.48 9.32
N PRO A 36 1.49 -27.22 8.01
CA PRO A 36 1.91 -25.94 7.39
C PRO A 36 1.11 -24.72 7.87
N THR A 37 -0.09 -24.91 8.38
CA THR A 37 -1.02 -23.84 8.77
C THR A 37 -0.59 -23.05 10.01
N GLN A 38 0.07 -23.65 10.98
CA GLN A 38 0.45 -22.94 12.22
C GLN A 38 1.66 -22.03 11.98
N TRP A 39 2.63 -22.49 11.22
CA TRP A 39 3.81 -21.73 10.86
C TRP A 39 3.52 -20.61 9.86
N ALA A 40 2.59 -20.84 8.96
CA ALA A 40 2.08 -19.78 8.05
C ALA A 40 1.39 -18.64 8.86
N ARG A 41 0.70 -18.98 9.97
CA ARG A 41 0.14 -17.95 10.87
C ARG A 41 1.22 -17.14 11.56
N LEU A 42 2.31 -17.77 12.01
CA LEU A 42 3.47 -17.06 12.58
C LEU A 42 4.11 -16.15 11.52
N GLY A 43 4.31 -16.64 10.28
CA GLY A 43 4.83 -15.84 9.18
C GLY A 43 3.97 -14.60 8.92
N ASN A 44 2.65 -14.76 8.88
CA ASN A 44 1.73 -13.63 8.72
C ASN A 44 1.78 -12.65 9.90
N LEU A 45 2.01 -13.13 11.13
CA LEU A 45 2.21 -12.25 12.29
C LEU A 45 3.49 -11.44 12.15
N LEU A 46 4.61 -12.09 11.77
CA LEU A 46 5.88 -11.43 11.53
C LEU A 46 5.77 -10.33 10.46
N LEU A 47 5.00 -10.58 9.38
CA LEU A 47 4.72 -9.57 8.35
C LEU A 47 3.96 -8.37 8.92
N ARG A 48 2.94 -8.61 9.75
CA ARG A 48 2.13 -7.54 10.35
C ARG A 48 2.91 -6.64 11.30
N ILE A 49 3.93 -7.18 11.98
CA ILE A 49 4.80 -6.41 12.88
C ILE A 49 6.06 -5.87 12.17
N GLY A 50 6.17 -6.03 10.83
CA GLY A 50 7.26 -5.50 10.03
C GLY A 50 8.59 -6.26 10.14
N GLN A 51 8.58 -7.48 10.68
CA GLN A 51 9.78 -8.34 10.80
C GLN A 51 10.01 -9.12 9.50
N PHE A 52 10.31 -8.39 8.40
CA PHE A 52 10.40 -8.96 7.05
C PHE A 52 11.50 -10.02 6.91
N ASP A 53 12.69 -9.81 7.49
CA ASP A 53 13.81 -10.74 7.37
C ASP A 53 13.49 -12.08 8.05
N LYS A 54 12.87 -12.04 9.23
CA LYS A 54 12.46 -13.25 9.94
C LYS A 54 11.30 -13.99 9.26
N ALA A 55 10.38 -13.23 8.68
CA ALA A 55 9.31 -13.81 7.87
C ALA A 55 9.88 -14.49 6.61
N GLU A 56 10.88 -13.91 5.98
CA GLU A 56 11.56 -14.47 4.82
C GLU A 56 12.20 -15.83 5.16
N GLU A 57 13.04 -15.89 6.21
CA GLU A 57 13.66 -17.14 6.65
C GLU A 57 12.62 -18.24 6.91
N LEU A 58 11.54 -17.88 7.58
CA LEU A 58 10.45 -18.80 7.88
C LEU A 58 9.79 -19.32 6.59
N TYR A 59 9.40 -18.42 5.67
CA TYR A 59 8.73 -18.85 4.45
C TYR A 59 9.64 -19.60 3.49
N GLN A 60 10.96 -19.36 3.49
CA GLN A 60 11.92 -20.17 2.73
C GLN A 60 11.95 -21.62 3.25
N VAL A 61 12.03 -21.82 4.58
CA VAL A 61 11.98 -23.16 5.17
C VAL A 61 10.66 -23.86 4.87
N LEU A 62 9.53 -23.14 4.97
CA LEU A 62 8.21 -23.70 4.65
C LEU A 62 8.10 -24.10 3.19
N LEU A 63 8.69 -23.31 2.28
CA LEU A 63 8.71 -23.60 0.85
C LEU A 63 9.50 -24.87 0.53
N GLU A 64 10.66 -25.06 1.18
CA GLU A 64 11.48 -26.29 1.03
C GLU A 64 10.72 -27.54 1.49
N GLN A 65 9.84 -27.42 2.48
CA GLN A 65 9.08 -28.52 3.06
C GLN A 65 7.69 -28.70 2.43
N ALA A 66 7.29 -27.81 1.54
CA ALA A 66 5.94 -27.81 0.96
C ALA A 66 5.70 -29.06 0.10
N ALA A 67 4.76 -29.89 0.51
CA ALA A 67 4.37 -31.10 -0.20
C ALA A 67 3.33 -30.81 -1.31
N TYR A 68 2.54 -29.74 -1.14
CA TYR A 68 1.44 -29.39 -2.03
C TYR A 68 1.72 -28.09 -2.78
N ASP A 69 1.30 -28.04 -4.03
CA ASP A 69 1.50 -26.85 -4.88
C ASP A 69 0.68 -25.64 -4.36
N SER A 70 -0.46 -25.85 -3.73
CA SER A 70 -1.22 -24.79 -3.05
C SER A 70 -0.40 -24.09 -1.97
N ASP A 71 0.38 -24.84 -1.18
CA ASP A 71 1.25 -24.30 -0.14
C ASP A 71 2.44 -23.56 -0.76
N LYS A 72 3.06 -24.15 -1.79
CA LYS A 72 4.13 -23.48 -2.55
C LYS A 72 3.68 -22.14 -3.12
N ALA A 73 2.49 -22.11 -3.76
CA ALA A 73 1.93 -20.88 -4.30
C ALA A 73 1.70 -19.82 -3.22
N HIS A 74 1.24 -20.24 -2.02
CA HIS A 74 1.09 -19.33 -0.89
C HIS A 74 2.44 -18.79 -0.41
N TYR A 75 3.45 -19.65 -0.23
CA TYR A 75 4.76 -19.23 0.28
C TYR A 75 5.52 -18.37 -0.74
N PHE A 76 5.46 -18.70 -2.03
CA PHE A 76 5.96 -17.82 -3.09
C PHE A 76 5.32 -16.45 -3.06
N HIS A 77 3.99 -16.39 -2.89
CA HIS A 77 3.29 -15.12 -2.78
C HIS A 77 3.78 -14.28 -1.58
N GLN A 78 3.96 -14.90 -0.40
CA GLN A 78 4.45 -14.19 0.77
C GLN A 78 5.90 -13.72 0.62
N LEU A 79 6.77 -14.53 -0.01
CA LEU A 79 8.14 -14.14 -0.34
C LEU A 79 8.18 -12.97 -1.33
N GLY A 80 7.28 -12.97 -2.33
CA GLY A 80 7.08 -11.84 -3.24
C GLY A 80 6.71 -10.56 -2.51
N TYR A 81 5.76 -10.64 -1.56
CA TYR A 81 5.35 -9.53 -0.72
C TYR A 81 6.52 -8.99 0.11
N ILE A 82 7.29 -9.87 0.76
CA ILE A 82 8.48 -9.49 1.53
C ILE A 82 9.49 -8.77 0.66
N LYS A 83 9.84 -9.34 -0.50
CA LYS A 83 10.82 -8.75 -1.41
C LYS A 83 10.39 -7.40 -1.96
N SER A 84 9.11 -7.23 -2.23
CA SER A 84 8.55 -5.94 -2.62
C SER A 84 8.74 -4.88 -1.53
N HIS A 85 8.48 -5.21 -0.26
CA HIS A 85 8.67 -4.30 0.88
C HIS A 85 10.14 -4.00 1.21
N GLN A 86 11.03 -4.94 0.89
CA GLN A 86 12.48 -4.74 0.97
C GLN A 86 13.05 -3.96 -0.23
N GLY A 87 12.23 -3.55 -1.21
CA GLY A 87 12.66 -2.86 -2.42
C GLY A 87 13.38 -3.75 -3.44
N ASN A 88 13.41 -5.07 -3.21
CA ASN A 88 14.02 -6.01 -4.16
C ASN A 88 12.97 -6.47 -5.19
N TYR A 89 12.65 -5.57 -6.11
CA TYR A 89 11.56 -5.76 -7.07
C TYR A 89 11.80 -6.92 -8.05
N GLU A 90 13.04 -7.17 -8.48
CA GLU A 90 13.36 -8.29 -9.36
C GLU A 90 13.00 -9.64 -8.72
N LYS A 91 13.40 -9.84 -7.45
CA LYS A 91 13.02 -11.05 -6.72
C LYS A 91 11.54 -11.10 -6.42
N ALA A 92 10.91 -9.96 -6.15
CA ALA A 92 9.47 -9.88 -5.92
C ALA A 92 8.69 -10.37 -7.15
N ILE A 93 9.06 -9.90 -8.34
CA ILE A 93 8.49 -10.34 -9.62
C ILE A 93 8.65 -11.85 -9.77
N TRP A 94 9.86 -12.36 -9.63
CA TRP A 94 10.12 -13.79 -9.77
C TRP A 94 9.24 -14.64 -8.85
N TYR A 95 9.14 -14.26 -7.58
CA TYR A 95 8.32 -14.97 -6.61
C TYR A 95 6.83 -14.89 -6.93
N TYR A 96 6.33 -13.71 -7.32
CA TYR A 96 4.92 -13.54 -7.69
C TYR A 96 4.57 -14.28 -8.98
N GLU A 97 5.46 -14.33 -9.97
CA GLU A 97 5.26 -15.11 -11.20
C GLU A 97 5.19 -16.60 -10.91
N LYS A 98 6.06 -17.12 -10.03
CA LYS A 98 5.99 -18.53 -9.59
C LYS A 98 4.68 -18.85 -8.86
N ALA A 99 4.23 -17.96 -8.00
CA ALA A 99 2.93 -18.12 -7.33
C ALA A 99 1.76 -18.08 -8.33
N LEU A 100 1.83 -17.18 -9.32
CA LEU A 100 0.81 -17.04 -10.36
C LEU A 100 0.76 -18.25 -11.28
N GLU A 101 1.91 -18.76 -11.75
CA GLU A 101 2.03 -19.96 -12.58
C GLU A 101 1.30 -21.14 -11.94
N ILE A 102 1.60 -21.48 -10.69
CA ILE A 102 0.97 -22.57 -9.96
C ILE A 102 -0.54 -22.36 -9.83
N LYS A 103 -0.96 -21.12 -9.53
CA LYS A 103 -2.39 -20.83 -9.39
C LYS A 103 -3.15 -20.90 -10.71
N GLN A 104 -2.53 -20.52 -11.83
CA GLN A 104 -3.13 -20.60 -13.16
C GLN A 104 -3.36 -22.05 -13.61
N GLU A 105 -2.48 -22.98 -13.21
CA GLU A 105 -2.65 -24.40 -13.48
C GLU A 105 -3.74 -25.05 -12.63
N ALA A 106 -3.93 -24.56 -11.39
CA ALA A 106 -4.82 -25.18 -10.41
C ALA A 106 -6.23 -24.57 -10.35
N LEU A 107 -6.43 -23.34 -10.84
CA LEU A 107 -7.64 -22.55 -10.61
C LEU A 107 -8.30 -22.11 -11.92
N PRO A 108 -9.65 -21.99 -11.95
CA PRO A 108 -10.35 -21.40 -13.09
C PRO A 108 -9.87 -19.97 -13.37
N PRO A 109 -9.88 -19.50 -14.64
CA PRO A 109 -9.39 -18.16 -15.02
C PRO A 109 -10.05 -16.98 -14.28
N SER A 110 -11.29 -17.15 -13.83
CA SER A 110 -12.04 -16.13 -13.07
C SER A 110 -11.90 -16.25 -11.55
N HIS A 111 -10.96 -17.06 -11.05
CA HIS A 111 -10.85 -17.29 -9.61
C HIS A 111 -10.25 -16.05 -8.89
N PRO A 112 -10.84 -15.58 -7.75
CA PRO A 112 -10.39 -14.36 -7.05
C PRO A 112 -8.91 -14.35 -6.61
N LEU A 113 -8.33 -15.51 -6.31
CA LEU A 113 -6.91 -15.62 -5.96
C LEU A 113 -5.97 -15.26 -7.12
N LEU A 114 -6.42 -15.40 -8.38
CA LEU A 114 -5.67 -14.92 -9.54
C LEU A 114 -5.68 -13.40 -9.62
N ALA A 115 -6.83 -12.76 -9.34
CA ALA A 115 -6.93 -11.31 -9.28
C ALA A 115 -5.94 -10.71 -8.26
N THR A 116 -5.84 -11.31 -7.07
CA THR A 116 -4.87 -10.90 -6.05
C THR A 116 -3.43 -11.05 -6.55
N SER A 117 -3.11 -12.12 -7.27
CA SER A 117 -1.76 -12.34 -7.79
C SER A 117 -1.40 -11.34 -8.89
N TYR A 118 -2.32 -11.08 -9.84
CA TYR A 118 -2.16 -10.05 -10.87
C TYR A 118 -2.00 -8.66 -10.27
N TYR A 119 -2.84 -8.31 -9.28
CA TYR A 119 -2.79 -7.01 -8.59
C TYR A 119 -1.42 -6.78 -7.91
N ASN A 120 -0.91 -7.76 -7.18
CA ASN A 120 0.37 -7.61 -6.48
C ASN A 120 1.55 -7.54 -7.44
N LEU A 121 1.53 -8.33 -8.51
CA LEU A 121 2.55 -8.25 -9.56
C LEU A 121 2.49 -6.89 -10.29
N ALA A 122 1.28 -6.39 -10.58
CA ALA A 122 1.08 -5.05 -11.15
C ALA A 122 1.67 -3.96 -10.26
N SER A 123 1.46 -4.04 -8.94
CA SER A 123 2.01 -3.07 -7.97
C SER A 123 3.53 -3.03 -7.97
N VAL A 124 4.20 -4.16 -8.20
CA VAL A 124 5.67 -4.18 -8.31
C VAL A 124 6.13 -3.51 -9.60
N TYR A 125 5.47 -3.76 -10.74
CA TYR A 125 5.78 -3.09 -12.00
C TYR A 125 5.48 -1.59 -11.95
N ASP A 126 4.43 -1.17 -11.26
CA ASP A 126 4.11 0.24 -11.02
C ASP A 126 5.23 0.94 -10.23
N ASN A 127 5.70 0.32 -9.13
CA ASN A 127 6.83 0.82 -8.35
C ASN A 127 8.16 0.89 -9.14
N LEU A 128 8.32 0.06 -10.16
CA LEU A 128 9.45 0.11 -11.10
C LEU A 128 9.29 1.17 -12.20
N GLY A 129 8.10 1.80 -12.31
CA GLY A 129 7.78 2.71 -13.41
C GLY A 129 7.48 2.01 -14.74
N GLU A 130 7.34 0.68 -14.72
CA GLU A 130 6.95 -0.11 -15.90
C GLU A 130 5.43 -0.07 -16.13
N TYR A 131 4.91 1.13 -16.31
CA TYR A 131 3.47 1.45 -16.35
C TYR A 131 2.64 0.61 -17.34
N PRO A 132 3.10 0.34 -18.59
CA PRO A 132 2.32 -0.50 -19.52
C PRO A 132 2.11 -1.93 -19.02
N ARG A 133 3.10 -2.50 -18.33
CA ARG A 133 2.98 -3.85 -17.73
C ARG A 133 2.07 -3.83 -16.51
N ALA A 134 2.25 -2.82 -15.65
CA ALA A 134 1.39 -2.63 -14.49
C ALA A 134 -0.08 -2.51 -14.91
N LEU A 135 -0.38 -1.67 -15.91
CA LEU A 135 -1.72 -1.45 -16.41
C LEU A 135 -2.37 -2.75 -16.90
N SER A 136 -1.68 -3.50 -17.78
CA SER A 136 -2.19 -4.77 -18.29
C SER A 136 -2.53 -5.78 -17.19
N LEU A 137 -1.74 -5.82 -16.11
CA LEU A 137 -1.95 -6.73 -14.98
C LEU A 137 -3.07 -6.23 -14.06
N TYR A 138 -3.16 -4.93 -13.80
CA TYR A 138 -4.27 -4.35 -13.04
C TYR A 138 -5.61 -4.55 -13.76
N GLU A 139 -5.65 -4.40 -15.09
CA GLU A 139 -6.85 -4.65 -15.90
C GLU A 139 -7.31 -6.12 -15.80
N LYS A 140 -6.38 -7.08 -15.88
CA LYS A 140 -6.70 -8.49 -15.67
C LYS A 140 -7.24 -8.75 -14.26
N ALA A 141 -6.66 -8.13 -13.24
CA ALA A 141 -7.16 -8.24 -11.88
C ALA A 141 -8.57 -7.65 -11.76
N LEU A 142 -8.80 -6.48 -12.34
CA LEU A 142 -10.09 -5.80 -12.34
C LEU A 142 -11.17 -6.62 -13.06
N GLU A 143 -10.88 -7.20 -14.22
CA GLU A 143 -11.79 -8.06 -14.97
C GLU A 143 -12.29 -9.23 -14.10
N ILE A 144 -11.37 -9.93 -13.44
CA ILE A 144 -11.73 -11.04 -12.53
C ILE A 144 -12.55 -10.52 -11.34
N GLN A 145 -12.16 -9.39 -10.76
CA GLN A 145 -12.87 -8.79 -9.63
C GLN A 145 -14.30 -8.37 -10.00
N GLN A 146 -14.51 -7.80 -11.18
CA GLN A 146 -15.84 -7.43 -11.68
C GLN A 146 -16.79 -8.62 -11.81
N ILE A 147 -16.26 -9.79 -12.14
CA ILE A 147 -17.06 -11.04 -12.24
C ILE A 147 -17.32 -11.64 -10.85
N SER A 148 -16.34 -11.58 -9.95
CA SER A 148 -16.33 -12.34 -8.69
C SER A 148 -16.77 -11.56 -7.45
N LEU A 149 -16.84 -10.23 -7.52
CA LEU A 149 -17.14 -9.36 -6.38
C LEU A 149 -18.41 -8.53 -6.60
N PRO A 150 -19.12 -8.15 -5.52
CA PRO A 150 -20.21 -7.18 -5.62
C PRO A 150 -19.73 -5.82 -6.18
N PRO A 151 -20.59 -5.08 -6.90
CA PRO A 151 -20.21 -3.82 -7.57
C PRO A 151 -19.60 -2.75 -6.65
N ASN A 152 -19.95 -2.75 -5.37
CA ASN A 152 -19.44 -1.81 -4.37
C ASN A 152 -18.39 -2.46 -3.44
N HIS A 153 -17.56 -3.36 -3.95
CA HIS A 153 -16.54 -4.01 -3.12
C HIS A 153 -15.28 -3.14 -3.01
N LEU A 154 -14.67 -3.11 -1.82
CA LEU A 154 -13.46 -2.33 -1.53
C LEU A 154 -12.31 -2.60 -2.53
N HIS A 155 -12.10 -3.85 -2.90
CA HIS A 155 -11.02 -4.22 -3.84
C HIS A 155 -11.24 -3.66 -5.24
N LEU A 156 -12.50 -3.51 -5.70
CA LEU A 156 -12.79 -2.84 -6.97
C LEU A 156 -12.37 -1.37 -6.92
N ALA A 157 -12.74 -0.66 -5.85
CA ALA A 157 -12.33 0.73 -5.67
C ALA A 157 -10.80 0.88 -5.66
N GLN A 158 -10.09 -0.02 -4.96
CA GLN A 158 -8.63 -0.02 -4.93
C GLN A 158 -8.02 -0.28 -6.32
N SER A 159 -8.56 -1.21 -7.10
CA SER A 159 -8.09 -1.48 -8.46
C SER A 159 -8.33 -0.30 -9.39
N TYR A 160 -9.51 0.32 -9.35
CA TYR A 160 -9.78 1.55 -10.11
C TYR A 160 -8.82 2.68 -9.71
N ASN A 161 -8.57 2.87 -8.41
CA ASN A 161 -7.64 3.88 -7.92
C ASN A 161 -6.22 3.66 -8.46
N ASN A 162 -5.71 2.43 -8.45
CA ASN A 162 -4.36 2.14 -8.93
C ASN A 162 -4.24 2.26 -10.44
N ILE A 163 -5.25 1.83 -11.20
CA ILE A 163 -5.31 2.07 -12.66
C ILE A 163 -5.28 3.58 -12.93
N GLY A 164 -6.08 4.36 -12.19
CA GLY A 164 -6.07 5.82 -12.27
C GLY A 164 -4.69 6.42 -11.99
N LEU A 165 -3.97 5.90 -10.99
CA LEU A 165 -2.62 6.35 -10.66
C LEU A 165 -1.62 6.03 -11.79
N VAL A 166 -1.71 4.86 -12.39
CA VAL A 166 -0.87 4.52 -13.56
C VAL A 166 -1.12 5.47 -14.72
N HIS A 167 -2.39 5.76 -15.06
CA HIS A 167 -2.74 6.74 -16.10
C HIS A 167 -2.24 8.16 -15.76
N TYR A 168 -2.31 8.56 -14.47
CA TYR A 168 -1.74 9.81 -14.01
C TYR A 168 -0.23 9.88 -14.26
N ASN A 169 0.50 8.82 -13.92
CA ASN A 169 1.95 8.72 -14.13
C ASN A 169 2.33 8.70 -15.63
N LEU A 170 1.44 8.21 -16.49
CA LEU A 170 1.55 8.28 -17.96
C LEU A 170 1.22 9.66 -18.53
N GLY A 171 0.71 10.61 -17.70
CA GLY A 171 0.27 11.93 -18.16
C GLY A 171 -1.13 11.96 -18.77
N GLU A 172 -1.87 10.86 -18.68
CA GLU A 172 -3.22 10.70 -19.23
C GLU A 172 -4.29 11.16 -18.22
N TYR A 173 -4.24 12.44 -17.86
CA TYR A 173 -4.98 13.01 -16.73
C TYR A 173 -6.49 12.84 -16.81
N SER A 174 -7.09 12.99 -17.99
CA SER A 174 -8.54 12.82 -18.16
C SER A 174 -8.98 11.37 -17.90
N THR A 175 -8.20 10.40 -18.36
CA THR A 175 -8.44 8.98 -18.11
C THR A 175 -8.24 8.65 -16.63
N ALA A 176 -7.16 9.14 -16.03
CA ALA A 176 -6.89 9.00 -14.61
C ALA A 176 -8.06 9.51 -13.76
N LEU A 177 -8.59 10.70 -14.08
CA LEU A 177 -9.72 11.31 -13.38
C LEU A 177 -10.95 10.40 -13.41
N SER A 178 -11.30 9.83 -14.56
CA SER A 178 -12.45 8.93 -14.69
C SER A 178 -12.32 7.70 -13.76
N PHE A 179 -11.13 7.12 -13.67
CA PHE A 179 -10.89 5.98 -12.79
C PHE A 179 -10.93 6.36 -11.31
N PHE A 180 -10.38 7.50 -10.94
CA PHE A 180 -10.46 8.01 -9.56
C PHE A 180 -11.89 8.34 -9.14
N GLU A 181 -12.71 8.89 -10.05
CA GLU A 181 -14.11 9.20 -9.78
C GLU A 181 -14.93 7.92 -9.54
N ILE A 182 -14.72 6.85 -10.34
CA ILE A 182 -15.34 5.55 -10.11
C ILE A 182 -14.92 4.98 -8.75
N SER A 183 -13.62 5.03 -8.43
CA SER A 183 -13.13 4.59 -7.13
C SER A 183 -13.76 5.35 -5.98
N LEU A 184 -13.82 6.68 -6.09
CA LEU A 184 -14.42 7.55 -5.08
C LEU A 184 -15.91 7.24 -4.89
N GLU A 185 -16.67 7.07 -5.97
CA GLU A 185 -18.10 6.71 -5.88
C GLU A 185 -18.33 5.42 -5.09
N ILE A 186 -17.48 4.41 -5.30
CA ILE A 186 -17.55 3.16 -4.54
C ILE A 186 -17.19 3.42 -3.08
N PHE A 187 -16.10 4.15 -2.80
CA PHE A 187 -15.71 4.46 -1.42
C PHE A 187 -16.79 5.26 -0.67
N GLU A 188 -17.42 6.24 -1.31
CA GLU A 188 -18.50 7.01 -0.71
C GLU A 188 -19.73 6.16 -0.32
N LYS A 189 -19.99 5.07 -1.07
CA LYS A 189 -21.09 4.14 -0.78
C LYS A 189 -20.80 3.18 0.38
N ILE A 190 -19.53 2.80 0.59
CA ILE A 190 -19.16 1.74 1.54
C ILE A 190 -18.48 2.25 2.82
N LEU A 191 -17.92 3.46 2.79
CA LEU A 191 -17.16 4.00 3.90
C LEU A 191 -17.97 5.07 4.66
N LEU A 192 -17.64 5.23 5.93
CA LEU A 192 -18.17 6.36 6.71
C LEU A 192 -17.62 7.69 6.16
N PRO A 193 -18.39 8.80 6.24
CA PRO A 193 -18.02 10.08 5.63
C PRO A 193 -16.65 10.65 6.04
N ASN A 194 -16.13 10.24 7.19
CA ASN A 194 -14.82 10.69 7.69
C ASN A 194 -13.73 9.60 7.56
N HIS A 195 -13.91 8.61 6.69
CA HIS A 195 -12.92 7.55 6.54
C HIS A 195 -11.65 8.07 5.85
N PRO A 196 -10.43 7.75 6.34
CA PRO A 196 -9.16 8.25 5.78
C PRO A 196 -8.96 7.98 4.28
N LEU A 197 -9.47 6.87 3.76
CA LEU A 197 -9.39 6.56 2.33
C LEU A 197 -10.12 7.59 1.45
N LEU A 198 -11.23 8.19 1.94
CA LEU A 198 -11.91 9.28 1.22
C LEU A 198 -11.00 10.51 1.13
N ALA A 199 -10.29 10.85 2.21
CA ALA A 199 -9.34 11.97 2.16
C ALA A 199 -8.23 11.73 1.14
N THR A 200 -7.72 10.50 1.05
CA THR A 200 -6.71 10.12 0.05
C THR A 200 -7.28 10.26 -1.38
N SER A 201 -8.48 9.75 -1.63
CA SER A 201 -9.14 9.85 -2.94
C SER A 201 -9.40 11.31 -3.34
N TYR A 202 -9.94 12.12 -2.43
CA TYR A 202 -10.14 13.55 -2.68
C TYR A 202 -8.82 14.27 -2.96
N SER A 203 -7.76 13.99 -2.19
CA SER A 203 -6.43 14.58 -2.44
C SER A 203 -5.87 14.18 -3.80
N GLY A 204 -6.05 12.93 -4.22
CA GLY A 204 -5.62 12.44 -5.52
C GLY A 204 -6.32 13.18 -6.67
N ILE A 205 -7.66 13.26 -6.62
CA ILE A 205 -8.46 14.01 -7.61
C ILE A 205 -8.07 15.50 -7.61
N GLY A 206 -7.89 16.10 -6.43
CA GLY A 206 -7.41 17.48 -6.31
C GLY A 206 -6.06 17.69 -6.98
N GLY A 207 -5.14 16.73 -6.84
CA GLY A 207 -3.83 16.75 -7.51
C GLY A 207 -3.92 16.70 -9.03
N ILE A 208 -4.85 15.90 -9.57
CA ILE A 208 -5.08 15.83 -11.02
C ILE A 208 -5.61 17.19 -11.52
N TYR A 209 -6.64 17.76 -10.90
CA TYR A 209 -7.16 19.08 -11.26
C TYR A 209 -6.11 20.17 -11.14
N HIS A 210 -5.25 20.10 -10.11
CA HIS A 210 -4.12 21.02 -9.96
C HIS A 210 -3.15 20.91 -11.17
N THR A 211 -2.77 19.70 -11.56
CA THR A 211 -1.91 19.47 -12.74
C THR A 211 -2.55 19.95 -14.03
N MET A 212 -3.86 19.78 -14.17
CA MET A 212 -4.65 20.32 -15.30
C MET A 212 -4.87 21.83 -15.21
N LYS A 213 -4.37 22.51 -14.18
CA LYS A 213 -4.54 23.95 -13.90
C LYS A 213 -6.00 24.38 -13.66
N GLU A 214 -6.85 23.41 -13.33
CA GLU A 214 -8.23 23.68 -12.90
C GLU A 214 -8.30 23.98 -11.40
N TYR A 215 -7.66 25.08 -11.00
CA TYR A 215 -7.36 25.39 -9.60
C TYR A 215 -8.58 25.51 -8.70
N SER A 216 -9.71 26.01 -9.20
CA SER A 216 -10.94 26.10 -8.42
C SER A 216 -11.51 24.73 -8.03
N LYS A 217 -11.43 23.76 -8.94
CA LYS A 217 -11.84 22.37 -8.65
C LYS A 217 -10.82 21.70 -7.70
N ALA A 218 -9.53 21.88 -7.98
CA ALA A 218 -8.47 21.38 -7.12
C ALA A 218 -8.67 21.81 -5.67
N LEU A 219 -8.97 23.10 -5.43
CA LEU A 219 -9.22 23.63 -4.09
C LEU A 219 -10.37 22.93 -3.40
N GLN A 220 -11.51 22.76 -4.07
CA GLN A 220 -12.67 22.07 -3.50
C GLN A 220 -12.35 20.64 -3.03
N PHE A 221 -11.58 19.90 -3.82
CA PHE A 221 -11.19 18.56 -3.47
C PHE A 221 -10.14 18.51 -2.35
N TYR A 222 -9.17 19.40 -2.36
CA TYR A 222 -8.19 19.50 -1.27
C TYR A 222 -8.83 19.92 0.06
N GLU A 223 -9.80 20.82 0.03
CA GLU A 223 -10.55 21.24 1.23
C GLU A 223 -11.37 20.07 1.81
N LYS A 224 -12.07 19.29 0.97
CA LYS A 224 -12.77 18.07 1.43
C LYS A 224 -11.81 17.07 2.08
N ALA A 225 -10.66 16.84 1.47
CA ALA A 225 -9.63 15.96 2.04
C ALA A 225 -9.14 16.49 3.39
N HIS A 226 -8.81 17.77 3.45
CA HIS A 226 -8.33 18.46 4.66
C HIS A 226 -9.34 18.38 5.81
N GLU A 227 -10.62 18.62 5.53
CA GLU A 227 -11.68 18.52 6.55
C GLU A 227 -11.77 17.13 7.17
N ILE A 228 -11.68 16.07 6.36
CA ILE A 228 -11.68 14.69 6.86
C ILE A 228 -10.46 14.45 7.75
N LEU A 229 -9.25 14.80 7.27
CA LEU A 229 -8.02 14.63 8.03
C LEU A 229 -8.05 15.40 9.35
N LYS A 230 -8.54 16.64 9.35
CA LYS A 230 -8.66 17.47 10.54
C LYS A 230 -9.63 16.91 11.59
N LYS A 231 -10.69 16.21 11.14
CA LYS A 231 -11.65 15.55 12.05
C LYS A 231 -11.16 14.22 12.61
N THR A 232 -10.24 13.55 11.92
CA THR A 232 -9.86 12.16 12.23
C THR A 232 -8.45 11.99 12.79
N LEU A 233 -7.58 12.97 12.60
CA LEU A 233 -6.18 12.89 13.00
C LEU A 233 -5.84 13.88 14.11
N PRO A 234 -4.83 13.57 14.93
CA PRO A 234 -4.26 14.53 15.87
C PRO A 234 -3.71 15.77 15.15
N PRO A 235 -3.72 16.96 15.80
CA PRO A 235 -3.31 18.21 15.16
C PRO A 235 -1.87 18.22 14.61
N ASN A 236 -1.00 17.40 15.17
CA ASN A 236 0.42 17.27 14.76
C ASN A 236 0.66 16.09 13.80
N HIS A 237 -0.37 15.50 13.20
CA HIS A 237 -0.18 14.35 12.32
C HIS A 237 0.44 14.78 10.97
N PRO A 238 1.47 14.08 10.43
CA PRO A 238 2.16 14.47 9.18
C PRO A 238 1.22 14.62 7.97
N SER A 239 0.16 13.81 7.88
CA SER A 239 -0.81 13.92 6.78
C SER A 239 -1.54 15.26 6.75
N LEU A 240 -1.71 15.95 7.89
CA LEU A 240 -2.25 17.31 7.93
C LEU A 240 -1.27 18.30 7.29
N ALA A 241 0.03 18.17 7.57
CA ALA A 241 1.03 19.01 6.93
C ALA A 241 1.04 18.84 5.40
N VAL A 242 0.90 17.60 4.91
CA VAL A 242 0.76 17.34 3.47
C VAL A 242 -0.47 18.05 2.90
N SER A 243 -1.61 17.98 3.57
CA SER A 243 -2.84 18.65 3.10
C SER A 243 -2.72 20.18 3.08
N TYR A 244 -2.07 20.77 4.09
CA TYR A 244 -1.76 22.20 4.11
C TYR A 244 -0.79 22.59 2.98
N ASN A 245 0.23 21.79 2.72
CA ASN A 245 1.16 22.04 1.62
C ASN A 245 0.48 21.98 0.25
N ASN A 246 -0.46 21.04 0.04
CA ASN A 246 -1.23 20.96 -1.20
C ASN A 246 -2.06 22.22 -1.44
N ILE A 247 -2.75 22.71 -0.41
CA ILE A 247 -3.55 23.95 -0.48
C ILE A 247 -2.61 25.15 -0.67
N GLY A 248 -1.49 25.23 0.06
CA GLY A 248 -0.50 26.30 -0.08
C GLY A 248 0.08 26.37 -1.49
N GLY A 249 0.48 25.22 -2.07
CA GLY A 249 0.98 25.16 -3.43
C GLY A 249 -0.05 25.62 -4.48
N LEU A 250 -1.33 25.32 -4.24
CA LEU A 250 -2.39 25.82 -5.10
C LEU A 250 -2.54 27.34 -5.01
N TYR A 251 -2.52 27.91 -3.80
CA TYR A 251 -2.56 29.39 -3.62
C TYR A 251 -1.34 30.07 -4.24
N ASN A 252 -0.14 29.45 -4.20
CA ASN A 252 1.05 29.95 -4.89
C ASN A 252 0.81 29.99 -6.42
N ASN A 253 0.24 28.94 -7.01
CA ASN A 253 -0.04 28.90 -8.45
C ASN A 253 -1.06 29.98 -8.92
N ILE A 254 -2.01 30.34 -8.07
CA ILE A 254 -2.95 31.44 -8.37
C ILE A 254 -2.46 32.81 -7.91
N LYS A 255 -1.19 32.90 -7.46
CA LYS A 255 -0.48 34.13 -7.04
C LYS A 255 -1.05 34.78 -5.76
N GLU A 256 -1.75 34.04 -4.93
CA GLU A 256 -2.22 34.43 -3.61
C GLU A 256 -1.13 34.16 -2.57
N TYR A 257 0.03 34.79 -2.73
CA TYR A 257 1.27 34.47 -2.01
C TYR A 257 1.14 34.55 -0.48
N SER A 258 0.42 35.52 0.05
CA SER A 258 0.23 35.65 1.50
C SER A 258 -0.50 34.45 2.10
N LYS A 259 -1.50 33.90 1.36
CA LYS A 259 -2.20 32.69 1.79
C LYS A 259 -1.30 31.47 1.63
N ALA A 260 -0.58 31.35 0.51
CA ALA A 260 0.36 30.27 0.28
C ALA A 260 1.38 30.17 1.42
N LEU A 261 1.99 31.29 1.78
CA LEU A 261 2.95 31.37 2.88
C LEU A 261 2.33 30.87 4.20
N SER A 262 1.16 31.37 4.57
CA SER A 262 0.49 30.96 5.81
C SER A 262 0.24 29.45 5.87
N PHE A 263 -0.22 28.83 4.76
CA PHE A 263 -0.43 27.39 4.71
C PHE A 263 0.87 26.59 4.79
N HIS A 264 1.94 27.04 4.14
CA HIS A 264 3.24 26.38 4.20
C HIS A 264 3.88 26.50 5.59
N GLU A 265 3.72 27.64 6.29
CA GLU A 265 4.19 27.82 7.66
C GLU A 265 3.50 26.86 8.63
N ILE A 266 2.17 26.70 8.54
CA ILE A 266 1.44 25.73 9.36
C ILE A 266 1.94 24.30 9.07
N ALA A 267 2.15 23.94 7.81
CA ALA A 267 2.67 22.64 7.43
C ALA A 267 4.05 22.39 8.04
N LEU A 268 4.95 23.38 7.98
CA LEU A 268 6.29 23.31 8.56
C LEU A 268 6.25 23.14 10.08
N GLU A 269 5.40 23.88 10.80
CA GLU A 269 5.23 23.78 12.25
C GLU A 269 4.81 22.35 12.65
N ILE A 270 3.82 21.78 11.95
CA ILE A 270 3.39 20.39 12.19
C ILE A 270 4.55 19.41 11.95
N GLN A 271 5.28 19.57 10.85
CA GLN A 271 6.39 18.67 10.53
C GLN A 271 7.55 18.79 11.53
N GLN A 272 7.89 20.00 11.99
CA GLN A 272 8.92 20.19 13.00
C GLN A 272 8.59 19.51 14.33
N THR A 273 7.31 19.41 14.68
CA THR A 273 6.88 18.71 15.89
C THR A 273 6.79 17.20 15.72
N ALA A 274 6.47 16.71 14.51
CA ALA A 274 6.19 15.31 14.23
C ALA A 274 7.40 14.51 13.71
N LEU A 275 8.35 15.16 13.06
CA LEU A 275 9.44 14.52 12.33
C LEU A 275 10.81 14.81 12.98
N ARG A 276 11.77 13.92 12.68
CA ARG A 276 13.18 14.17 13.07
C ARG A 276 13.75 15.32 12.24
N SER A 277 14.69 16.06 12.80
CA SER A 277 15.28 17.29 12.20
C SER A 277 15.94 17.10 10.82
N ASN A 278 16.27 15.87 10.44
CA ASN A 278 16.87 15.53 9.14
C ASN A 278 15.86 14.89 8.16
N HIS A 279 14.56 14.96 8.44
CA HIS A 279 13.56 14.34 7.57
C HIS A 279 13.44 15.11 6.24
N PRO A 280 13.39 14.45 5.07
CA PRO A 280 13.30 15.09 3.75
C PRO A 280 12.12 16.05 3.59
N ASP A 281 10.98 15.77 4.22
CA ASP A 281 9.78 16.60 4.13
C ASP A 281 9.98 18.00 4.71
N LEU A 282 10.86 18.16 5.73
CA LEU A 282 11.21 19.48 6.25
C LEU A 282 11.91 20.33 5.20
N ALA A 283 12.83 19.73 4.45
CA ALA A 283 13.50 20.41 3.34
C ALA A 283 12.51 20.84 2.25
N THR A 284 11.54 19.99 1.94
CA THR A 284 10.46 20.29 1.00
C THR A 284 9.63 21.47 1.47
N SER A 285 9.21 21.53 2.74
CA SER A 285 8.42 22.65 3.26
C SER A 285 9.22 23.96 3.32
N HIS A 286 10.50 23.90 3.69
CA HIS A 286 11.36 25.10 3.60
C HIS A 286 11.51 25.61 2.17
N ASN A 287 11.65 24.68 1.20
CA ASN A 287 11.74 25.05 -0.22
C ASN A 287 10.41 25.67 -0.71
N ASN A 288 9.27 25.13 -0.32
CA ASN A 288 7.96 25.68 -0.68
C ASN A 288 7.78 27.12 -0.14
N ILE A 289 8.23 27.40 1.10
CA ILE A 289 8.22 28.75 1.67
C ILE A 289 9.15 29.68 0.87
N GLY A 290 10.32 29.20 0.48
CA GLY A 290 11.29 29.99 -0.30
C GLY A 290 10.88 30.27 -1.74
N GLN A 291 9.86 29.59 -2.27
CA GLN A 291 9.31 29.79 -3.61
C GLN A 291 8.12 30.77 -3.65
N VAL A 292 7.59 31.17 -2.52
CA VAL A 292 6.49 32.14 -2.37
C VAL A 292 7.04 33.56 -2.29
#